data_01eb3a5bdb0b7f188da2fdbe257cd8bd
#
_entry.id   01eb3a5bdb0b7f188da2fdbe257cd8bd
#
_cell.length_a   1.000
_cell.length_b   1.000
_cell.length_c   1.000
_cell.angle_alpha   90.00
_cell.angle_beta   90.00
_cell.angle_gamma   90.00
#
_symmetry.space_group_name_H-M   'P 1'
#
loop_
_entity.id
_entity.type
_entity.pdbx_description
1 polymer ?
#
loop_
_entity_poly.entity_id
_entity_poly.type
_entity_poly.pdbx_seq_one_letter_code
_entity_poly.pdbx_strand_id
1 'polypeptide(L)'
;PAPPDMKRIKLYFSSPESKYLVYEERKIVAFPEITEEVKSILEELIKGPQDSSFSATLPPETEVRAAYIRDNCLYIDFSSSLRDKHPGGTTGELLTVYSIVNTLLDNFPSQSYVQILIEGMPEETLAGHIDIRNPLGKNLDIMKNP
;
A
#
# COMPACT_ATOMS: atom_id res chain seq x y z
N PRO A 1 24.12 4.84 -23.46
CA PRO A 1 22.77 5.24 -23.06
C PRO A 1 22.75 5.92 -21.71
N ALA A 2 21.84 6.87 -21.56
CA ALA A 2 21.67 7.55 -20.28
C ALA A 2 21.11 6.58 -19.25
N PRO A 3 21.48 6.73 -17.94
CA PRO A 3 20.86 5.93 -16.91
C PRO A 3 19.36 6.26 -16.81
N PRO A 4 18.53 5.31 -16.36
CA PRO A 4 17.11 5.59 -16.19
C PRO A 4 16.88 6.65 -15.11
N ASP A 5 15.82 7.44 -15.29
CA ASP A 5 15.43 8.39 -14.27
C ASP A 5 14.99 7.65 -13.01
N MET A 6 15.48 8.13 -11.87
CA MET A 6 15.14 7.58 -10.56
C MET A 6 14.20 8.54 -9.84
N LYS A 7 13.30 7.98 -9.06
CA LYS A 7 12.32 8.72 -8.28
C LYS A 7 12.38 8.28 -6.83
N ARG A 8 12.37 9.25 -5.91
CA ARG A 8 12.29 8.98 -4.48
C ARG A 8 10.84 8.79 -4.09
N ILE A 9 10.56 7.71 -3.35
CA ILE A 9 9.21 7.39 -2.90
C ILE A 9 9.19 7.16 -1.40
N LYS A 10 8.00 7.28 -0.80
CA LYS A 10 7.74 6.91 0.60
C LYS A 10 7.00 5.60 0.65
N LEU A 11 7.40 4.74 1.58
CA LEU A 11 6.73 3.46 1.84
C LEU A 11 6.38 3.42 3.32
N TYR A 12 5.13 3.15 3.63
CA TYR A 12 4.67 3.07 5.03
C TYR A 12 4.69 1.63 5.51
N PHE A 13 5.39 1.41 6.61
CA PHE A 13 5.52 0.11 7.25
C PHE A 13 5.06 0.19 8.70
N SER A 14 5.05 -0.94 9.39
CA SER A 14 4.68 -1.00 10.80
C SER A 14 5.81 -0.49 11.68
N SER A 15 5.46 0.33 12.67
CA SER A 15 6.39 0.77 13.70
C SER A 15 6.93 -0.43 14.49
N PRO A 16 8.05 -0.26 15.23
CA PRO A 16 8.58 -1.35 16.07
C PRO A 16 7.56 -1.88 17.08
N GLU A 17 6.67 -1.01 17.57
CA GLU A 17 5.63 -1.40 18.54
C GLU A 17 4.41 -2.04 17.87
N SER A 18 4.35 -2.09 16.52
CA SER A 18 3.21 -2.60 15.76
C SER A 18 1.91 -1.84 16.03
N LYS A 19 2.01 -0.53 16.29
CA LYS A 19 0.86 0.32 16.61
C LYS A 19 0.59 1.39 15.57
N TYR A 20 1.64 1.84 14.89
CA TYR A 20 1.56 3.00 13.99
C TYR A 20 2.24 2.68 12.67
N LEU A 21 1.90 3.50 11.66
CA LEU A 21 2.64 3.51 10.41
C LEU A 21 3.82 4.47 10.53
N VAL A 22 4.96 4.01 10.05
CA VAL A 22 6.18 4.80 9.93
C VAL A 22 6.65 4.66 8.49
N TYR A 23 7.37 5.64 7.98
CA TYR A 23 7.81 5.57 6.59
C TYR A 23 9.32 5.47 6.46
N GLU A 24 9.73 4.86 5.36
CA GLU A 24 11.10 4.97 4.88
C GLU A 24 11.07 5.47 3.44
N GLU A 25 12.16 6.12 3.03
CA GLU A 25 12.30 6.56 1.66
C GLU A 25 13.11 5.55 0.88
N ARG A 26 12.76 5.40 -0.40
CA ARG A 26 13.43 4.47 -1.30
C ARG A 26 13.44 5.08 -2.70
N LYS A 27 14.41 4.71 -3.51
CA LYS A 27 14.45 5.13 -4.91
C LYS A 27 13.99 3.99 -5.80
N ILE A 28 13.15 4.32 -6.77
CA ILE A 28 12.73 3.38 -7.82
C ILE A 28 12.99 4.01 -9.18
N VAL A 29 12.96 3.18 -10.21
CA VAL A 29 12.96 3.69 -11.59
C VAL A 29 11.62 4.39 -11.83
N ALA A 30 11.66 5.58 -12.40
CA ALA A 30 10.45 6.30 -12.76
C ALA A 30 9.84 5.67 -14.02
N PHE A 31 8.50 5.65 -14.06
CA PHE A 31 7.74 5.11 -15.18
C PHE A 31 6.91 6.22 -15.82
N PRO A 32 6.74 6.23 -17.16
CA PRO A 32 5.89 7.23 -17.81
C PRO A 32 4.41 7.07 -17.47
N GLU A 33 3.95 5.82 -17.23
CA GLU A 33 2.55 5.55 -16.89
C GLU A 33 2.39 5.47 -15.38
N ILE A 34 1.42 6.21 -14.86
CA ILE A 34 1.18 6.27 -13.41
C ILE A 34 0.81 4.89 -12.84
N THR A 35 0.03 4.10 -13.60
CA THR A 35 -0.38 2.76 -13.16
C THR A 35 0.78 1.80 -13.08
N GLU A 36 1.77 1.91 -13.94
CA GLU A 36 2.99 1.11 -13.86
C GLU A 36 3.82 1.49 -12.64
N GLU A 37 3.90 2.78 -12.34
CA GLU A 37 4.61 3.26 -11.16
C GLU A 37 3.91 2.84 -9.87
N VAL A 38 2.57 2.87 -9.86
CA VAL A 38 1.78 2.35 -8.74
C VAL A 38 2.13 0.90 -8.44
N LYS A 39 2.18 0.06 -9.48
CA LYS A 39 2.54 -1.36 -9.31
C LYS A 39 3.96 -1.51 -8.78
N SER A 40 4.90 -0.72 -9.30
CA SER A 40 6.29 -0.76 -8.85
C SER A 40 6.41 -0.39 -7.38
N ILE A 41 5.71 0.65 -6.94
CA ILE A 41 5.71 1.08 -5.54
C ILE A 41 5.12 0.00 -4.65
N LEU A 42 4.02 -0.61 -5.06
CA LEU A 42 3.40 -1.68 -4.28
C LEU A 42 4.28 -2.92 -4.21
N GLU A 43 5.01 -3.24 -5.28
CA GLU A 43 5.96 -4.35 -5.24
C GLU A 43 7.08 -4.09 -4.22
N GLU A 44 7.54 -2.84 -4.11
CA GLU A 44 8.51 -2.47 -3.08
C GLU A 44 7.91 -2.58 -1.68
N LEU A 45 6.65 -2.20 -1.52
CA LEU A 45 5.96 -2.32 -0.24
C LEU A 45 5.83 -3.80 0.18
N ILE A 46 5.52 -4.67 -0.78
CA ILE A 46 5.39 -6.12 -0.53
C ILE A 46 6.74 -6.74 -0.14
N LYS A 47 7.84 -6.26 -0.72
CA LYS A 47 9.17 -6.74 -0.35
C LYS A 47 9.50 -6.51 1.12
N GLY A 48 8.87 -5.50 1.72
CA GLY A 48 9.08 -5.18 3.12
C GLY A 48 10.14 -4.12 3.35
N PRO A 49 10.33 -3.74 4.63
CA PRO A 49 11.23 -2.63 4.97
C PRO A 49 12.70 -3.00 4.85
N GLN A 50 13.52 -2.00 4.54
CA GLN A 50 14.97 -2.09 4.61
C GLN A 50 15.47 -1.77 6.02
N ASP A 51 14.73 -0.92 6.74
CA ASP A 51 15.02 -0.63 8.14
C ASP A 51 14.62 -1.83 8.99
N SER A 52 15.60 -2.43 9.66
CA SER A 52 15.39 -3.66 10.42
C SER A 52 14.49 -3.49 11.64
N SER A 53 14.26 -2.25 12.09
CA SER A 53 13.36 -1.98 13.22
C SER A 53 11.89 -1.93 12.80
N PHE A 54 11.62 -1.76 11.51
CA PHE A 54 10.24 -1.74 11.00
C PHE A 54 9.81 -3.15 10.60
N SER A 55 8.50 -3.36 10.51
CA SER A 55 7.94 -4.66 10.10
C SER A 55 7.11 -4.50 8.84
N ALA A 56 7.09 -5.54 8.02
CA ALA A 56 6.25 -5.61 6.83
C ALA A 56 4.78 -5.56 7.21
N THR A 57 3.97 -5.00 6.32
CA THR A 57 2.53 -4.83 6.54
C THR A 57 1.68 -5.70 5.61
N LEU A 58 2.28 -6.27 4.57
CA LEU A 58 1.59 -7.14 3.63
C LEU A 58 2.21 -8.54 3.64
N PRO A 59 1.40 -9.58 3.44
CA PRO A 59 1.96 -10.93 3.24
C PRO A 59 2.90 -10.92 2.03
N PRO A 60 4.07 -11.57 2.14
CA PRO A 60 5.05 -11.58 1.04
C PRO A 60 4.56 -12.31 -0.20
N GLU A 61 3.55 -13.16 -0.08
CA GLU A 61 2.93 -13.87 -1.21
C GLU A 61 2.00 -13.00 -2.03
N THR A 62 1.67 -11.80 -1.55
CA THR A 62 0.75 -10.88 -2.22
C THR A 62 1.28 -10.48 -3.60
N GLU A 63 0.41 -10.47 -4.59
CA GLU A 63 0.72 -10.00 -5.93
C GLU A 63 -0.25 -8.90 -6.33
N VAL A 64 0.25 -7.90 -7.05
CA VAL A 64 -0.59 -6.86 -7.65
C VAL A 64 -1.00 -7.36 -9.04
N ARG A 65 -2.29 -7.62 -9.23
CA ARG A 65 -2.82 -8.14 -10.49
C ARG A 65 -3.05 -7.04 -11.52
N ALA A 66 -3.55 -5.89 -11.06
CA ALA A 66 -3.85 -4.76 -11.94
C ALA A 66 -3.97 -3.48 -11.14
N ALA A 67 -3.79 -2.34 -11.81
CA ALA A 67 -4.01 -1.02 -11.24
C ALA A 67 -4.63 -0.14 -12.30
N TYR A 68 -5.64 0.66 -11.93
CA TYR A 68 -6.25 1.61 -12.84
C TYR A 68 -6.79 2.82 -12.06
N ILE A 69 -7.09 3.89 -12.79
CA ILE A 69 -7.49 5.17 -12.21
C ILE A 69 -8.86 5.55 -12.77
N ARG A 70 -9.73 6.04 -11.88
CA ARG A 70 -11.01 6.59 -12.28
C ARG A 70 -11.46 7.59 -11.22
N ASP A 71 -11.82 8.80 -11.65
CA ASP A 71 -12.41 9.83 -10.77
C ASP A 71 -11.58 10.10 -9.50
N ASN A 72 -10.28 10.30 -9.67
CA ASN A 72 -9.33 10.55 -8.58
C ASN A 72 -9.21 9.40 -7.58
N CYS A 73 -9.56 8.20 -8.01
CA CYS A 73 -9.43 6.98 -7.22
C CYS A 73 -8.49 6.00 -7.91
N LEU A 74 -7.56 5.47 -7.16
CA LEU A 74 -6.70 4.37 -7.59
C LEU A 74 -7.37 3.05 -7.21
N TYR A 75 -7.63 2.22 -8.20
CA TYR A 75 -8.18 0.88 -8.02
C TYR A 75 -7.04 -0.11 -8.13
N ILE A 76 -6.81 -0.86 -7.06
CA ILE A 76 -5.73 -1.82 -7.01
C ILE A 76 -6.30 -3.22 -6.80
N ASP A 77 -6.04 -4.10 -7.75
CA ASP A 77 -6.48 -5.49 -7.70
C ASP A 77 -5.34 -6.36 -7.20
N PHE A 78 -5.55 -6.96 -6.04
CA PHE A 78 -4.57 -7.84 -5.40
C PHE A 78 -4.96 -9.30 -5.55
N SER A 79 -3.96 -10.17 -5.49
CA SER A 79 -4.22 -11.62 -5.39
C SER A 79 -4.88 -11.94 -4.05
N SER A 80 -5.54 -13.09 -3.98
CA SER A 80 -6.21 -13.54 -2.75
C SER A 80 -5.24 -13.73 -1.58
N SER A 81 -3.94 -13.84 -1.84
CA SER A 81 -2.93 -13.97 -0.79
C SER A 81 -2.95 -12.79 0.20
N LEU A 82 -3.30 -11.59 -0.25
CA LEU A 82 -3.42 -10.45 0.66
C LEU A 82 -4.41 -10.74 1.78
N ARG A 83 -5.51 -11.40 1.47
CA ARG A 83 -6.53 -11.80 2.43
C ARG A 83 -6.19 -13.13 3.11
N ASP A 84 -5.88 -14.15 2.32
CA ASP A 84 -5.77 -15.54 2.80
C ASP A 84 -4.51 -15.79 3.62
N LYS A 85 -3.45 -15.02 3.37
CA LYS A 85 -2.19 -15.13 4.10
C LYS A 85 -2.02 -14.06 5.18
N HIS A 86 -3.03 -13.22 5.37
CA HIS A 86 -3.00 -12.18 6.40
C HIS A 86 -3.13 -12.82 7.78
N PRO A 87 -2.25 -12.45 8.75
CA PRO A 87 -2.31 -13.07 10.08
C PRO A 87 -3.54 -12.67 10.91
N GLY A 88 -4.28 -11.64 10.49
CA GLY A 88 -5.47 -11.19 11.19
C GLY A 88 -5.19 -10.20 12.30
N GLY A 89 -6.24 -9.90 13.09
CA GLY A 89 -6.18 -8.92 14.16
C GLY A 89 -6.51 -7.52 13.67
N THR A 90 -7.25 -6.77 14.51
CA THR A 90 -7.74 -5.44 14.14
C THR A 90 -6.61 -4.46 13.81
N THR A 91 -5.59 -4.39 14.68
CA THR A 91 -4.46 -3.48 14.46
C THR A 91 -3.65 -3.90 13.24
N GLY A 92 -3.37 -5.19 13.08
CA GLY A 92 -2.62 -5.68 11.93
C GLY A 92 -3.34 -5.41 10.62
N GLU A 93 -4.65 -5.61 10.59
CA GLU A 93 -5.47 -5.33 9.41
C GLU A 93 -5.49 -3.83 9.09
N LEU A 94 -5.62 -2.99 10.12
CA LEU A 94 -5.60 -1.54 9.99
C LEU A 94 -4.26 -1.06 9.40
N LEU A 95 -3.15 -1.58 9.90
CA LEU A 95 -1.82 -1.24 9.38
C LEU A 95 -1.65 -1.68 7.92
N THR A 96 -2.13 -2.88 7.58
CA THR A 96 -2.07 -3.38 6.20
C THR A 96 -2.84 -2.46 5.25
N VAL A 97 -4.10 -2.18 5.57
CA VAL A 97 -4.96 -1.37 4.71
C VAL A 97 -4.37 0.02 4.50
N TYR A 98 -3.99 0.69 5.59
CA TYR A 98 -3.51 2.06 5.48
C TYR A 98 -2.03 2.18 5.08
N SER A 99 -1.24 1.13 5.17
CA SER A 99 0.08 1.14 4.53
C SER A 99 -0.09 1.24 3.01
N ILE A 100 -1.06 0.54 2.46
CA ILE A 100 -1.38 0.62 1.03
C ILE A 100 -1.92 2.02 0.69
N VAL A 101 -2.97 2.45 1.38
CA VAL A 101 -3.65 3.72 1.09
C VAL A 101 -2.72 4.91 1.24
N ASN A 102 -2.05 5.01 2.39
CA ASN A 102 -1.19 6.17 2.67
C ASN A 102 0.05 6.19 1.78
N THR A 103 0.63 5.03 1.49
CA THR A 103 1.76 4.96 0.56
C THR A 103 1.37 5.51 -0.81
N LEU A 104 0.24 5.07 -1.33
CA LEU A 104 -0.18 5.49 -2.67
C LEU A 104 -0.58 6.96 -2.71
N LEU A 105 -1.34 7.44 -1.72
CA LEU A 105 -1.81 8.81 -1.74
C LEU A 105 -0.70 9.84 -1.44
N ASP A 106 0.34 9.44 -0.70
CA ASP A 106 1.50 10.31 -0.51
C ASP A 106 2.35 10.43 -1.77
N ASN A 107 2.46 9.34 -2.54
CA ASN A 107 3.27 9.35 -3.74
C ASN A 107 2.50 9.88 -4.97
N PHE A 108 1.18 9.89 -4.92
CA PHE A 108 0.33 10.37 -6.01
C PHE A 108 -0.68 11.39 -5.48
N PRO A 109 -0.23 12.62 -5.19
CA PRO A 109 -1.09 13.63 -4.56
C PRO A 109 -2.25 14.11 -5.42
N SER A 110 -2.24 13.82 -6.72
CA SER A 110 -3.39 14.08 -7.59
C SER A 110 -4.56 13.14 -7.32
N GLN A 111 -4.34 12.03 -6.62
CA GLN A 111 -5.36 11.06 -6.28
C GLN A 111 -5.85 11.28 -4.85
N SER A 112 -7.15 11.07 -4.62
CA SER A 112 -7.78 11.31 -3.33
C SER A 112 -8.15 10.04 -2.59
N TYR A 113 -8.33 8.94 -3.31
CA TYR A 113 -8.85 7.69 -2.75
C TYR A 113 -8.14 6.48 -3.33
N VAL A 114 -8.16 5.39 -2.57
CA VAL A 114 -7.70 4.07 -3.00
C VAL A 114 -8.81 3.06 -2.75
N GLN A 115 -9.17 2.28 -3.76
CA GLN A 115 -10.10 1.16 -3.64
C GLN A 115 -9.30 -0.14 -3.76
N ILE A 116 -9.36 -0.94 -2.70
CA ILE A 116 -8.71 -2.25 -2.68
C ILE A 116 -9.69 -3.29 -3.23
N LEU A 117 -9.20 -4.10 -4.17
CA LEU A 117 -9.96 -5.21 -4.74
C LEU A 117 -9.17 -6.50 -4.49
N ILE A 118 -9.89 -7.61 -4.32
CA ILE A 118 -9.29 -8.94 -4.19
C ILE A 118 -9.84 -9.80 -5.32
N GLU A 119 -8.95 -10.33 -6.16
CA GLU A 119 -9.31 -11.12 -7.34
C GLU A 119 -10.37 -10.41 -8.19
N GLY A 120 -10.19 -9.10 -8.37
CA GLY A 120 -11.05 -8.25 -9.18
C GLY A 120 -12.34 -7.80 -8.53
N MET A 121 -12.60 -8.17 -7.27
CA MET A 121 -13.88 -7.90 -6.61
C MET A 121 -13.70 -7.07 -5.35
N PRO A 122 -14.63 -6.13 -5.06
CA PRO A 122 -14.64 -5.47 -3.76
C PRO A 122 -15.03 -6.46 -2.67
N GLU A 123 -14.41 -6.30 -1.50
CA GLU A 123 -14.70 -7.13 -0.33
C GLU A 123 -15.21 -6.24 0.79
N GLU A 124 -16.02 -6.79 1.70
CA GLU A 124 -16.48 -6.03 2.86
C GLU A 124 -15.31 -5.68 3.77
N THR A 125 -14.46 -6.66 4.09
CA THR A 125 -13.28 -6.48 4.92
C THR A 125 -12.14 -7.29 4.33
N LEU A 126 -10.91 -6.95 4.77
CA LEU A 126 -9.74 -7.74 4.40
C LEU A 126 -9.64 -8.99 5.27
N ALA A 127 -9.72 -8.80 6.60
CA ALA A 127 -9.54 -9.89 7.57
C ALA A 127 -10.58 -9.85 8.70
N GLY A 128 -11.72 -9.21 8.46
CA GLY A 128 -12.88 -9.26 9.35
C GLY A 128 -13.19 -7.98 10.11
N HIS A 129 -12.35 -6.94 10.08
CA HIS A 129 -12.53 -5.77 10.93
C HIS A 129 -12.60 -4.44 10.19
N ILE A 130 -11.78 -4.24 9.17
CA ILE A 130 -11.68 -2.96 8.49
C ILE A 130 -12.49 -2.98 7.21
N ASP A 131 -13.45 -2.05 7.11
CA ASP A 131 -14.33 -1.95 5.94
C ASP A 131 -13.54 -1.43 4.74
N ILE A 132 -13.46 -2.24 3.68
CA ILE A 132 -12.79 -1.87 2.44
C ILE A 132 -13.72 -1.92 1.23
N ARG A 133 -15.04 -1.93 1.46
CA ARG A 133 -16.03 -1.97 0.37
C ARG A 133 -15.97 -0.73 -0.52
N ASN A 134 -15.64 0.40 0.08
CA ASN A 134 -15.65 1.70 -0.60
C ASN A 134 -14.25 2.29 -0.65
N PRO A 135 -14.00 3.24 -1.55
CA PRO A 135 -12.70 3.93 -1.61
C PRO A 135 -12.33 4.57 -0.27
N LEU A 136 -11.06 4.49 0.07
CA LEU A 136 -10.53 5.00 1.32
C LEU A 136 -9.58 6.16 1.08
N GLY A 137 -9.72 7.22 1.89
CA GLY A 137 -8.78 8.34 1.91
C GLY A 137 -7.64 8.09 2.88
N LYS A 138 -6.65 8.97 2.83
CA LYS A 138 -5.49 8.88 3.70
C LYS A 138 -5.90 8.99 5.18
N ASN A 139 -5.30 8.18 6.03
CA ASN A 139 -5.55 8.18 7.46
C ASN A 139 -4.33 8.71 8.21
N LEU A 140 -4.43 9.97 8.67
CA LEU A 140 -3.33 10.61 9.41
C LEU A 140 -3.23 10.14 10.86
N ASP A 141 -4.33 9.62 11.40
CA ASP A 141 -4.40 9.26 12.82
C ASP A 141 -3.55 8.03 13.15
N ILE A 142 -3.30 7.17 12.15
CA ILE A 142 -2.52 5.96 12.36
C ILE A 142 -1.03 6.18 12.17
N MET A 143 -0.62 7.37 11.74
CA MET A 143 0.78 7.67 11.53
C MET A 143 1.43 8.16 12.82
N LYS A 144 2.66 7.71 13.07
CA LYS A 144 3.42 8.19 14.21
C LYS A 144 3.85 9.63 13.94
N ASN A 145 3.54 10.52 14.87
CA ASN A 145 4.00 11.88 14.77
C ASN A 145 5.52 11.92 15.02
N PRO A 146 6.24 12.66 14.18
CA PRO A 146 7.68 12.82 14.38
C PRO A 146 8.00 13.57 15.66
#